data_e063867c399074402c63774a882094e9
#
_entry.id   e063867c399074402c63774a882094e9
#
_cell.length_a   1.000
_cell.length_b   1.000
_cell.length_c   1.000
_cell.angle_alpha   90.00
_cell.angle_beta   90.00
_cell.angle_gamma   90.00
#
_symmetry.space_group_name_H-M   'P 1'
#
loop_
_entity.id
_entity.type
_entity.pdbx_description
1 polymer ?
#
loop_
_entity_poly.entity_id
_entity_poly.type
_entity_poly.pdbx_seq_one_letter_code
_entity_poly.pdbx_strand_id
1 'polypeptide(L)'
;IQMSTWYYNNMIFQQSFDEKSSTFSYLIASSYGREALIIDPVLENIEKYIGLLNEFDLKLVKVIDTHIHADHITGASALRDQTKCVTIMGDCTPADTVEIKVKDEEIIKLDQLEIKALHTPGHTSDSFSFLMNNYLFSGDTLLINGTGRTDFQNGSAKDAYNSIFNRLLNLPEETLLYPAHDYNGKK
;
A
#
# COMPACT_ATOMS: atom_id res chain seq x y z
N ILE A 1 -14.33 25.34 11.03
CA ILE A 1 -13.71 24.03 11.19
C ILE A 1 -12.57 23.94 10.19
N GLN A 2 -11.40 24.45 10.58
CA GLN A 2 -10.20 24.59 9.69
C GLN A 2 -9.01 23.94 10.42
N MET A 3 -9.08 22.63 10.68
CA MET A 3 -8.00 21.88 11.35
C MET A 3 -7.21 20.95 10.41
N SER A 4 -7.59 20.81 9.14
CA SER A 4 -7.00 19.79 8.26
C SER A 4 -5.71 20.19 7.52
N THR A 5 -5.44 21.48 7.34
CA THR A 5 -4.33 21.95 6.49
C THR A 5 -2.94 21.94 7.17
N TRP A 6 -2.88 21.92 8.49
CA TRP A 6 -1.61 21.98 9.23
C TRP A 6 -0.91 20.62 9.37
N TYR A 7 -1.64 19.51 9.30
CA TYR A 7 -1.08 18.17 9.49
C TYR A 7 -0.30 17.66 8.28
N TYR A 8 -0.63 18.12 7.07
CA TYR A 8 -0.01 17.62 5.84
C TYR A 8 1.36 18.24 5.53
N ASN A 9 1.66 19.41 6.06
CA ASN A 9 2.94 20.09 5.80
C ASN A 9 4.15 19.39 6.43
N ASN A 10 3.94 18.45 7.36
CA ASN A 10 5.00 17.72 8.06
C ASN A 10 4.98 16.21 7.82
N MET A 11 4.05 15.70 7.01
CA MET A 11 3.94 14.26 6.72
C MET A 11 5.21 13.78 6.03
N ILE A 12 5.78 12.68 6.54
CA ILE A 12 6.83 11.94 5.86
C ILE A 12 6.17 11.00 4.87
N PHE A 13 6.49 11.18 3.60
CA PHE A 13 6.06 10.32 2.51
C PHE A 13 7.26 10.00 1.63
N GLN A 14 7.69 8.75 1.61
CA GLN A 14 8.83 8.29 0.83
C GLN A 14 8.40 7.17 -0.10
N GLN A 15 8.56 7.39 -1.40
CA GLN A 15 8.40 6.38 -2.43
C GLN A 15 9.75 5.74 -2.71
N SER A 16 9.83 4.43 -2.60
CA SER A 16 11.01 3.64 -2.99
C SER A 16 10.69 2.82 -4.22
N PHE A 17 11.63 2.71 -5.13
CA PHE A 17 11.50 1.87 -6.32
C PHE A 17 12.53 0.74 -6.29
N ASP A 18 12.07 -0.48 -6.55
CA ASP A 18 12.90 -1.65 -6.78
C ASP A 18 12.99 -1.90 -8.28
N GLU A 19 14.20 -1.73 -8.85
CA GLU A 19 14.40 -1.86 -10.31
C GLU A 19 14.24 -3.31 -10.78
N LYS A 20 14.49 -4.29 -9.92
CA LYS A 20 14.50 -5.70 -10.28
C LYS A 20 13.07 -6.24 -10.48
N SER A 21 12.15 -5.89 -9.60
CA SER A 21 10.73 -6.26 -9.69
C SER A 21 9.85 -5.15 -10.27
N SER A 22 10.42 -3.96 -10.53
CA SER A 22 9.68 -2.74 -10.91
C SER A 22 8.60 -2.33 -9.90
N THR A 23 8.85 -2.58 -8.61
CA THR A 23 7.89 -2.37 -7.53
C THR A 23 8.12 -1.05 -6.82
N PHE A 24 7.05 -0.31 -6.59
CA PHE A 24 7.03 0.82 -5.66
C PHE A 24 6.61 0.36 -4.26
N SER A 25 7.36 0.82 -3.26
CA SER A 25 7.02 0.72 -1.84
C SER A 25 6.86 2.12 -1.26
N TYR A 26 5.98 2.29 -0.29
CA TYR A 26 5.63 3.59 0.28
C TYR A 26 5.81 3.60 1.79
N LEU A 27 6.70 4.46 2.30
CA LEU A 27 6.86 4.73 3.71
C LEU A 27 6.07 5.99 4.08
N ILE A 28 5.23 5.88 5.11
CA ILE A 28 4.29 6.92 5.52
C ILE A 28 4.37 7.12 7.02
N ALA A 29 4.46 8.37 7.46
CA ALA A 29 4.31 8.77 8.87
C ALA A 29 3.69 10.18 8.96
N SER A 30 3.00 10.48 10.05
CA SER A 30 2.36 11.80 10.25
C SER A 30 3.36 12.94 10.38
N SER A 31 4.57 12.67 10.92
CA SER A 31 5.70 13.59 10.98
C SER A 31 6.98 12.86 11.42
N TYR A 32 8.10 13.57 11.46
CA TYR A 32 9.36 13.12 12.05
C TYR A 32 9.16 12.62 13.50
N GLY A 33 9.85 11.55 13.88
CA GLY A 33 9.82 10.99 15.23
C GLY A 33 8.53 10.25 15.61
N ARG A 34 7.66 9.92 14.63
CA ARG A 34 6.35 9.33 14.86
C ARG A 34 6.27 7.87 14.40
N GLU A 35 5.08 7.28 14.58
CA GLU A 35 4.78 5.95 14.06
C GLU A 35 4.71 5.95 12.54
N ALA A 36 5.22 4.89 11.92
CA ALA A 36 5.29 4.71 10.49
C ALA A 36 4.59 3.43 10.01
N LEU A 37 4.20 3.46 8.76
CA LEU A 37 3.64 2.37 7.98
C LEU A 37 4.43 2.22 6.68
N ILE A 38 4.63 0.98 6.22
CA ILE A 38 5.16 0.69 4.88
C ILE A 38 4.10 -0.10 4.10
N ILE A 39 3.90 0.26 2.82
CA ILE A 39 3.03 -0.46 1.88
C ILE A 39 3.91 -1.15 0.83
N ASP A 40 3.60 -2.42 0.53
CA ASP A 40 4.24 -3.28 -0.47
C ASP A 40 5.78 -3.32 -0.37
N PRO A 41 6.37 -3.69 0.79
CA PRO A 41 7.82 -3.76 0.92
C PRO A 41 8.40 -4.94 0.15
N VAL A 42 9.51 -4.72 -0.55
CA VAL A 42 10.32 -5.75 -1.21
C VAL A 42 11.39 -6.26 -0.26
N LEU A 43 11.55 -7.59 -0.13
CA LEU A 43 12.48 -8.21 0.83
C LEU A 43 13.94 -7.73 0.63
N GLU A 44 14.38 -7.59 -0.60
CA GLU A 44 15.73 -7.17 -0.92
C GLU A 44 16.06 -5.73 -0.49
N ASN A 45 15.03 -4.92 -0.21
CA ASN A 45 15.16 -3.51 0.17
C ASN A 45 15.04 -3.25 1.69
N ILE A 46 15.06 -4.27 2.54
CA ILE A 46 14.87 -4.14 4.00
C ILE A 46 15.85 -3.11 4.62
N GLU A 47 17.14 -3.21 4.29
CA GLU A 47 18.16 -2.28 4.82
C GLU A 47 17.89 -0.82 4.42
N LYS A 48 17.35 -0.60 3.22
CA LYS A 48 16.95 0.73 2.76
C LYS A 48 15.79 1.28 3.61
N TYR A 49 14.78 0.44 3.89
CA TYR A 49 13.64 0.87 4.73
C TYR A 49 14.09 1.15 6.16
N ILE A 50 14.93 0.30 6.75
CA ILE A 50 15.50 0.53 8.09
C ILE A 50 16.33 1.83 8.11
N GLY A 51 17.11 2.10 7.04
CA GLY A 51 17.84 3.35 6.89
C GLY A 51 16.92 4.59 6.91
N LEU A 52 15.82 4.56 6.15
CA LEU A 52 14.82 5.64 6.14
C LEU A 52 14.12 5.81 7.50
N LEU A 53 13.77 4.70 8.17
CA LEU A 53 13.19 4.76 9.51
C LEU A 53 14.14 5.47 10.50
N ASN A 54 15.43 5.13 10.46
CA ASN A 54 16.44 5.78 11.31
C ASN A 54 16.67 7.25 10.93
N GLU A 55 16.71 7.59 9.64
CA GLU A 55 16.90 8.95 9.16
C GLU A 55 15.79 9.90 9.65
N PHE A 56 14.55 9.44 9.66
CA PHE A 56 13.40 10.22 10.09
C PHE A 56 12.98 9.96 11.55
N ASP A 57 13.79 9.20 12.33
CA ASP A 57 13.50 8.81 13.72
C ASP A 57 12.13 8.14 13.89
N LEU A 58 11.75 7.31 12.93
CA LEU A 58 10.43 6.69 12.88
C LEU A 58 10.40 5.31 13.54
N LYS A 59 9.26 5.01 14.17
CA LYS A 59 8.94 3.68 14.68
C LYS A 59 7.99 2.97 13.71
N LEU A 60 8.48 1.96 12.99
CA LEU A 60 7.61 1.14 12.16
C LEU A 60 6.65 0.32 13.03
N VAL A 61 5.35 0.52 12.86
CA VAL A 61 4.30 -0.17 13.63
C VAL A 61 3.39 -1.02 12.77
N LYS A 62 3.31 -0.75 11.47
CA LYS A 62 2.46 -1.47 10.52
C LYS A 62 3.16 -1.68 9.19
N VAL A 63 2.88 -2.82 8.58
CA VAL A 63 3.22 -3.11 7.17
C VAL A 63 1.96 -3.62 6.50
N ILE A 64 1.66 -3.11 5.31
CA ILE A 64 0.55 -3.53 4.47
C ILE A 64 1.09 -4.14 3.18
N ASP A 65 0.59 -5.31 2.79
CA ASP A 65 0.65 -5.80 1.42
C ASP A 65 -0.73 -5.63 0.77
N THR A 66 -0.77 -5.05 -0.42
CA THR A 66 -2.02 -4.81 -1.16
C THR A 66 -2.66 -6.10 -1.65
N HIS A 67 -1.85 -7.11 -1.95
CA HIS A 67 -2.25 -8.44 -2.41
C HIS A 67 -1.09 -9.42 -2.25
N ILE A 68 -1.29 -10.70 -2.57
CA ILE A 68 -0.20 -11.68 -2.65
C ILE A 68 0.60 -11.43 -3.93
N HIS A 69 1.83 -10.96 -3.78
CA HIS A 69 2.75 -10.67 -4.88
C HIS A 69 3.32 -11.97 -5.48
N ALA A 70 3.37 -12.04 -6.81
CA ALA A 70 4.00 -13.15 -7.55
C ALA A 70 5.37 -12.78 -8.14
N ASP A 71 5.67 -11.50 -8.24
CA ASP A 71 6.83 -10.91 -8.90
C ASP A 71 8.01 -10.69 -7.96
N HIS A 72 7.77 -10.60 -6.66
CA HIS A 72 8.79 -10.46 -5.63
C HIS A 72 8.38 -11.13 -4.31
N ILE A 73 9.34 -11.30 -3.41
CA ILE A 73 9.07 -11.73 -2.04
C ILE A 73 8.82 -10.48 -1.19
N THR A 74 7.67 -10.45 -0.50
CA THR A 74 7.38 -9.34 0.41
C THR A 74 8.36 -9.27 1.57
N GLY A 75 8.74 -8.05 1.93
CA GLY A 75 9.57 -7.76 3.10
C GLY A 75 8.80 -7.74 4.43
N ALA A 76 7.48 -7.94 4.42
CA ALA A 76 6.62 -7.77 5.58
C ALA A 76 7.07 -8.60 6.80
N SER A 77 7.33 -9.90 6.61
CA SER A 77 7.79 -10.77 7.71
C SER A 77 9.16 -10.38 8.25
N ALA A 78 10.10 -9.98 7.38
CA ALA A 78 11.43 -9.55 7.81
C ALA A 78 11.37 -8.23 8.60
N LEU A 79 10.54 -7.29 8.16
CA LEU A 79 10.29 -6.04 8.90
C LEU A 79 9.64 -6.31 10.26
N ARG A 80 8.63 -7.18 10.31
CA ARG A 80 8.00 -7.60 11.58
C ARG A 80 9.03 -8.18 12.56
N ASP A 81 9.89 -9.06 12.09
CA ASP A 81 10.88 -9.72 12.95
C ASP A 81 11.90 -8.73 13.52
N GLN A 82 12.28 -7.70 12.76
CA GLN A 82 13.23 -6.67 13.18
C GLN A 82 12.58 -5.56 14.03
N THR A 83 11.37 -5.11 13.69
CA THR A 83 10.76 -3.91 14.30
C THR A 83 9.61 -4.21 15.24
N LYS A 84 9.08 -5.44 15.22
CA LYS A 84 7.87 -5.85 15.94
C LYS A 84 6.59 -5.13 15.43
N CYS A 85 6.62 -4.66 14.19
CA CYS A 85 5.42 -4.15 13.53
C CYS A 85 4.42 -5.27 13.27
N VAL A 86 3.15 -4.92 13.06
CA VAL A 86 2.12 -5.88 12.65
C VAL A 86 1.97 -5.90 11.13
N THR A 87 1.71 -7.08 10.57
CA THR A 87 1.45 -7.25 9.14
C THR A 87 -0.06 -7.23 8.87
N ILE A 88 -0.47 -6.55 7.79
CA ILE A 88 -1.86 -6.29 7.44
C ILE A 88 -2.09 -6.65 5.97
N MET A 89 -3.18 -7.34 5.68
CA MET A 89 -3.73 -7.56 4.32
C MET A 89 -5.26 -7.51 4.37
N GLY A 90 -5.89 -7.52 3.21
CA GLY A 90 -7.33 -7.70 3.08
C GLY A 90 -7.79 -9.06 3.61
N ASP A 91 -9.01 -9.16 4.11
CA ASP A 91 -9.57 -10.38 4.72
C ASP A 91 -9.79 -11.53 3.72
N CYS A 92 -9.74 -11.24 2.42
CA CYS A 92 -9.79 -12.24 1.34
C CYS A 92 -8.44 -12.94 1.11
N THR A 93 -7.35 -12.55 1.77
CA THR A 93 -6.04 -13.17 1.58
C THR A 93 -6.02 -14.60 2.13
N PRO A 94 -5.47 -15.57 1.38
CA PRO A 94 -5.21 -16.91 1.88
C PRO A 94 -3.97 -17.00 2.78
N ALA A 95 -3.19 -15.91 2.96
CA ALA A 95 -1.98 -15.92 3.78
C ALA A 95 -2.32 -16.09 5.28
N ASP A 96 -1.73 -17.12 5.90
CA ASP A 96 -1.95 -17.45 7.32
C ASP A 96 -1.01 -16.69 8.27
N THR A 97 0.07 -16.08 7.73
CA THR A 97 1.11 -15.38 8.49
C THR A 97 0.79 -13.91 8.76
N VAL A 98 -0.33 -13.41 8.24
CA VAL A 98 -0.78 -12.03 8.42
C VAL A 98 -1.52 -11.89 9.75
N GLU A 99 -1.09 -10.94 10.59
CA GLU A 99 -1.66 -10.78 11.93
C GLU A 99 -3.02 -10.06 11.91
N ILE A 100 -3.21 -9.11 11.00
CA ILE A 100 -4.46 -8.35 10.89
C ILE A 100 -5.01 -8.50 9.47
N LYS A 101 -6.24 -8.99 9.37
CA LYS A 101 -7.00 -9.08 8.12
C LYS A 101 -8.11 -8.03 8.15
N VAL A 102 -7.98 -7.00 7.31
CA VAL A 102 -8.93 -5.87 7.26
C VAL A 102 -10.06 -6.14 6.27
N LYS A 103 -11.25 -5.71 6.62
CA LYS A 103 -12.44 -5.79 5.77
C LYS A 103 -12.55 -4.61 4.82
N ASP A 104 -13.39 -4.79 3.82
CA ASP A 104 -13.79 -3.69 2.96
C ASP A 104 -14.35 -2.51 3.77
N GLU A 105 -13.97 -1.29 3.41
CA GLU A 105 -14.33 -0.02 4.08
C GLU A 105 -13.75 0.15 5.50
N GLU A 106 -12.96 -0.79 6.01
CA GLU A 106 -12.36 -0.69 7.34
C GLU A 106 -11.26 0.37 7.39
N ILE A 107 -11.16 1.06 8.52
CA ILE A 107 -10.18 2.12 8.76
C ILE A 107 -9.00 1.60 9.57
N ILE A 108 -7.81 1.69 8.99
CA ILE A 108 -6.54 1.46 9.67
C ILE A 108 -6.05 2.81 10.22
N LYS A 109 -5.82 2.87 11.52
CA LYS A 109 -5.28 4.09 12.16
C LYS A 109 -3.77 4.02 12.26
N LEU A 110 -3.10 5.12 11.91
CA LEU A 110 -1.67 5.34 12.08
C LEU A 110 -1.47 6.72 12.70
N ASP A 111 -1.25 6.78 14.01
CA ASP A 111 -1.21 8.05 14.74
C ASP A 111 -2.45 8.91 14.43
N GLN A 112 -2.28 10.03 13.73
CA GLN A 112 -3.37 10.93 13.33
C GLN A 112 -3.89 10.66 11.92
N LEU A 113 -3.26 9.72 11.20
CA LEU A 113 -3.65 9.34 9.84
C LEU A 113 -4.67 8.20 9.87
N GLU A 114 -5.62 8.26 8.96
CA GLU A 114 -6.61 7.22 8.72
C GLU A 114 -6.46 6.69 7.30
N ILE A 115 -6.31 5.37 7.17
CA ILE A 115 -6.15 4.68 5.90
C ILE A 115 -7.35 3.75 5.72
N LYS A 116 -8.15 4.00 4.71
CA LYS A 116 -9.33 3.22 4.38
C LYS A 116 -8.97 2.06 3.47
N ALA A 117 -9.31 0.85 3.87
CA ALA A 117 -9.17 -0.34 3.06
C ALA A 117 -10.31 -0.46 2.06
N LEU A 118 -10.02 -0.70 0.78
CA LEU A 118 -10.99 -0.84 -0.30
C LEU A 118 -10.75 -2.18 -0.98
N HIS A 119 -11.69 -3.14 -0.90
CA HIS A 119 -11.59 -4.38 -1.65
C HIS A 119 -11.73 -4.11 -3.15
N THR A 120 -10.68 -4.35 -3.91
CA THR A 120 -10.59 -4.05 -5.34
C THR A 120 -10.06 -5.25 -6.13
N PRO A 121 -10.81 -6.38 -6.13
CA PRO A 121 -10.40 -7.60 -6.81
C PRO A 121 -10.33 -7.40 -8.32
N GLY A 122 -9.53 -8.24 -8.96
CA GLY A 122 -9.42 -8.27 -10.42
C GLY A 122 -8.06 -8.70 -10.91
N HIS A 123 -6.97 -8.08 -10.45
CA HIS A 123 -5.62 -8.58 -10.65
C HIS A 123 -5.45 -9.90 -9.87
N THR A 124 -5.76 -9.88 -8.60
CA THR A 124 -5.97 -11.08 -7.77
C THR A 124 -7.32 -11.00 -7.07
N SER A 125 -7.82 -12.12 -6.54
CA SER A 125 -9.07 -12.14 -5.76
C SER A 125 -8.94 -11.45 -4.40
N ASP A 126 -7.72 -11.36 -3.86
CA ASP A 126 -7.41 -10.76 -2.56
C ASP A 126 -6.88 -9.32 -2.67
N SER A 127 -6.93 -8.70 -3.85
CA SER A 127 -6.46 -7.34 -4.05
C SER A 127 -7.27 -6.32 -3.25
N PHE A 128 -6.55 -5.47 -2.51
CA PHE A 128 -7.08 -4.30 -1.84
C PHE A 128 -6.33 -3.05 -2.29
N SER A 129 -7.04 -1.94 -2.38
CA SER A 129 -6.46 -0.60 -2.48
C SER A 129 -6.61 0.10 -1.13
N PHE A 130 -5.73 1.06 -0.85
CA PHE A 130 -5.73 1.78 0.41
C PHE A 130 -5.80 3.28 0.14
N LEU A 131 -6.81 3.95 0.72
CA LEU A 131 -7.04 5.37 0.52
C LEU A 131 -6.72 6.14 1.81
N MET A 132 -5.75 7.05 1.73
CA MET A 132 -5.41 7.97 2.80
C MET A 132 -5.59 9.40 2.28
N ASN A 133 -6.64 10.08 2.75
CA ASN A 133 -7.04 11.39 2.22
C ASN A 133 -7.28 11.35 0.70
N ASN A 134 -6.41 11.99 -0.07
CA ASN A 134 -6.41 11.96 -1.54
C ASN A 134 -5.29 11.08 -2.13
N TYR A 135 -4.59 10.27 -1.32
CA TYR A 135 -3.56 9.33 -1.78
C TYR A 135 -4.17 7.93 -1.91
N LEU A 136 -4.24 7.41 -3.13
CA LEU A 136 -4.74 6.07 -3.43
C LEU A 136 -3.58 5.13 -3.74
N PHE A 137 -3.31 4.19 -2.85
CA PHE A 137 -2.38 3.09 -3.05
C PHE A 137 -3.15 1.92 -3.67
N SER A 138 -3.04 1.78 -4.98
CA SER A 138 -3.93 0.90 -5.75
C SER A 138 -3.41 -0.53 -5.94
N GLY A 139 -2.21 -0.84 -5.44
CA GLY A 139 -1.57 -2.10 -5.78
C GLY A 139 -1.48 -2.28 -7.30
N ASP A 140 -1.85 -3.46 -7.78
CA ASP A 140 -1.93 -3.78 -9.20
C ASP A 140 -3.35 -3.68 -9.79
N THR A 141 -4.31 -3.16 -9.04
CA THR A 141 -5.65 -2.96 -9.57
C THR A 141 -5.67 -1.88 -10.65
N LEU A 142 -5.00 -0.74 -10.39
CA LEU A 142 -4.88 0.37 -11.33
C LEU A 142 -3.44 0.87 -11.37
N LEU A 143 -2.84 0.89 -12.55
CA LEU A 143 -1.47 1.34 -12.81
C LEU A 143 -1.48 2.66 -13.61
N ILE A 144 -0.32 3.29 -13.75
CA ILE A 144 -0.16 4.46 -14.62
C ILE A 144 -0.32 4.02 -16.08
N ASN A 145 -1.42 4.47 -16.71
CA ASN A 145 -1.82 4.08 -18.07
C ASN A 145 -2.07 2.58 -18.29
N GLY A 146 -2.53 1.87 -17.26
CA GLY A 146 -2.82 0.44 -17.39
C GLY A 146 -3.44 -0.16 -16.14
N THR A 147 -3.52 -1.47 -16.14
CA THR A 147 -4.01 -2.29 -15.02
C THR A 147 -3.11 -3.51 -14.87
N GLY A 148 -3.11 -4.14 -13.70
CA GLY A 148 -2.57 -5.47 -13.54
C GLY A 148 -3.28 -6.48 -14.46
N ARG A 149 -2.57 -7.56 -14.82
CA ARG A 149 -3.16 -8.69 -15.57
C ARG A 149 -4.27 -9.35 -14.76
N THR A 150 -5.22 -9.96 -15.46
CA THR A 150 -6.41 -10.58 -14.82
C THR A 150 -6.55 -12.08 -15.12
N ASP A 151 -5.54 -12.67 -15.73
CA ASP A 151 -5.52 -14.07 -16.19
C ASP A 151 -4.64 -14.98 -15.33
N PHE A 152 -4.28 -14.51 -14.12
CA PHE A 152 -3.42 -15.22 -13.17
C PHE A 152 -3.94 -15.05 -11.73
N GLN A 153 -3.51 -15.89 -10.76
CA GLN A 153 -3.82 -15.80 -9.32
C GLN A 153 -5.30 -15.55 -8.98
N ASN A 154 -6.20 -16.29 -9.61
CA ASN A 154 -7.65 -16.10 -9.47
C ASN A 154 -8.12 -14.68 -9.88
N GLY A 155 -7.44 -14.08 -10.86
CA GLY A 155 -7.82 -12.80 -11.44
C GLY A 155 -9.13 -12.89 -12.23
N SER A 156 -9.76 -11.75 -12.43
CA SER A 156 -11.04 -11.61 -13.12
C SER A 156 -11.13 -10.26 -13.82
N ALA A 157 -11.21 -10.27 -15.15
CA ALA A 157 -11.37 -9.05 -15.92
C ALA A 157 -12.68 -8.30 -15.58
N LYS A 158 -13.75 -9.04 -15.25
CA LYS A 158 -15.03 -8.47 -14.82
C LYS A 158 -14.88 -7.74 -13.48
N ASP A 159 -14.19 -8.36 -12.52
CA ASP A 159 -13.99 -7.77 -11.20
C ASP A 159 -13.02 -6.58 -11.28
N ALA A 160 -11.97 -6.66 -12.12
CA ALA A 160 -11.10 -5.52 -12.41
C ALA A 160 -11.88 -4.34 -12.97
N TYR A 161 -12.76 -4.59 -13.95
CA TYR A 161 -13.63 -3.54 -14.50
C TYR A 161 -14.49 -2.90 -13.39
N ASN A 162 -15.13 -3.70 -12.55
CA ASN A 162 -15.99 -3.20 -11.48
C ASN A 162 -15.16 -2.41 -10.44
N SER A 163 -14.01 -2.94 -10.04
CA SER A 163 -13.10 -2.27 -9.09
C SER A 163 -12.64 -0.91 -9.60
N ILE A 164 -12.26 -0.83 -10.87
CA ILE A 164 -11.75 0.40 -11.48
C ILE A 164 -12.89 1.37 -11.75
N PHE A 165 -13.87 0.99 -12.58
CA PHE A 165 -14.88 1.93 -13.11
C PHE A 165 -16.01 2.23 -12.12
N ASN A 166 -16.39 1.26 -11.27
CA ASN A 166 -17.49 1.45 -10.34
C ASN A 166 -17.03 1.86 -8.94
N ARG A 167 -15.73 1.84 -8.68
CA ARG A 167 -15.18 2.19 -7.36
C ARG A 167 -14.06 3.22 -7.43
N LEU A 168 -12.90 2.89 -8.01
CA LEU A 168 -11.74 3.78 -7.93
C LEU A 168 -11.92 5.07 -8.73
N LEU A 169 -12.50 5.02 -9.94
CA LEU A 169 -12.75 6.19 -10.76
C LEU A 169 -13.94 7.06 -10.27
N ASN A 170 -14.66 6.62 -9.24
CA ASN A 170 -15.67 7.43 -8.56
C ASN A 170 -15.11 8.19 -7.33
N LEU A 171 -13.82 8.02 -7.02
CA LEU A 171 -13.14 8.85 -6.03
C LEU A 171 -13.02 10.30 -6.54
N PRO A 172 -12.82 11.29 -5.64
CA PRO A 172 -12.64 12.68 -6.04
C PRO A 172 -11.54 12.87 -7.10
N GLU A 173 -11.71 13.81 -8.03
CA GLU A 173 -10.78 14.06 -9.14
C GLU A 173 -9.36 14.45 -8.67
N GLU A 174 -9.23 15.02 -7.48
CA GLU A 174 -7.96 15.35 -6.85
C GLU A 174 -7.21 14.15 -6.27
N THR A 175 -7.74 12.93 -6.40
CA THR A 175 -7.11 11.72 -5.90
C THR A 175 -5.84 11.41 -6.69
N LEU A 176 -4.73 11.27 -5.98
CA LEU A 176 -3.41 10.94 -6.52
C LEU A 176 -3.20 9.43 -6.50
N LEU A 177 -2.82 8.88 -7.65
CA LEU A 177 -2.60 7.43 -7.82
C LEU A 177 -1.16 7.05 -7.48
N TYR A 178 -1.01 6.08 -6.58
CA TYR A 178 0.24 5.45 -6.17
C TYR A 178 0.15 3.94 -6.37
N PRO A 179 0.52 3.40 -7.55
CA PRO A 179 0.43 1.99 -7.87
C PRO A 179 1.58 1.18 -7.28
N ALA A 180 1.46 -0.16 -7.27
CA ALA A 180 2.57 -1.03 -6.87
C ALA A 180 3.64 -1.16 -7.95
N HIS A 181 3.33 -0.96 -9.24
CA HIS A 181 4.27 -1.15 -10.33
C HIS A 181 4.28 -0.03 -11.35
N ASP A 182 5.46 0.20 -11.95
CA ASP A 182 5.63 0.97 -13.18
C ASP A 182 6.59 0.25 -14.14
N TYR A 183 6.03 -0.56 -15.02
CA TYR A 183 6.78 -1.28 -16.05
C TYR A 183 7.25 -0.41 -17.21
N ASN A 184 6.80 0.84 -17.31
CA ASN A 184 7.11 1.76 -18.41
C ASN A 184 8.07 2.88 -18.03
N GLY A 185 8.62 2.86 -16.81
CA GLY A 185 9.56 3.89 -16.32
C GLY A 185 8.94 5.27 -16.15
N LYS A 186 7.64 5.37 -15.97
CA LYS A 186 6.93 6.62 -15.67
C LYS A 186 6.85 6.78 -14.16
N LYS A 187 7.80 7.55 -13.66
CA LYS A 187 7.92 7.88 -12.22
C LYS A 187 7.12 9.13 -11.89
#